data_f0b35b12a038291cdf3a9a49d2fe61a4
#
_entry.id   f0b35b12a038291cdf3a9a49d2fe61a4
#
_cell.length_a   1.000
_cell.length_b   1.000
_cell.length_c   1.000
_cell.angle_alpha   90.00
_cell.angle_beta   90.00
_cell.angle_gamma   90.00
#
_symmetry.space_group_name_H-M   'P 1'
#
loop_
_entity.id
_entity.type
_entity.pdbx_description
1 polymer ?
#
loop_
_entity_poly.entity_id
_entity_poly.type
_entity_poly.pdbx_seq_one_letter_code
_entity_poly.pdbx_strand_id
1 'polypeptide(L)'
;MRTMLRCSLPELKQLPQRYQAQSIAPLLDLTIPDWVEAQSEYLLLRETGGTATQTEGILERLRLAGMPEADIRRLIATQKIQTRFTLKAPIDGVITAFDLRAGMNIAKDNVVAKIQGMDPVWVTAAIPESIAWLVKDASQFTLTVPARPDKTLTIRKWTLLPGVDAATRTLQLRLEVDNADEALKPGMNAWLQLNTASEPMLLIPSQALIDTGSEQRVITVDADGRFVPKRVDVFQ
;
A
#
# COMPACT_ATOMS: atom_id res chain seq x y z
N MET A 1 18.74 29.10 9.21
CA MET A 1 18.63 29.74 7.88
C MET A 1 17.53 28.98 7.11
N ARG A 2 16.40 29.63 6.78
CA ARG A 2 15.30 28.97 6.07
C ARG A 2 15.58 29.02 4.57
N THR A 3 15.92 27.90 3.95
CA THR A 3 16.06 27.80 2.50
C THR A 3 14.69 27.93 1.85
N MET A 4 14.46 28.97 1.07
CA MET A 4 13.21 29.16 0.33
C MET A 4 13.35 28.62 -1.08
N LEU A 5 12.43 27.74 -1.47
CA LEU A 5 12.33 27.15 -2.81
C LEU A 5 11.34 27.95 -3.66
N ARG A 6 11.73 28.30 -4.87
CA ARG A 6 10.82 28.97 -5.82
C ARG A 6 10.26 27.94 -6.80
N CYS A 7 8.96 27.86 -6.89
CA CYS A 7 8.26 26.90 -7.74
C CYS A 7 7.81 27.55 -9.06
N SER A 8 8.06 26.89 -10.19
CA SER A 8 7.42 27.16 -11.47
C SER A 8 6.69 25.91 -11.92
N LEU A 9 5.43 26.04 -12.30
CA LEU A 9 4.67 24.95 -12.90
C LEU A 9 5.01 24.89 -14.40
N PRO A 10 5.32 23.73 -14.97
CA PRO A 10 5.31 23.58 -16.41
C PRO A 10 3.90 23.91 -16.92
N GLU A 11 3.79 24.47 -18.13
CA GLU A 11 2.50 24.73 -18.75
C GLU A 11 1.70 23.41 -18.79
N LEU A 12 0.75 23.29 -17.88
CA LEU A 12 -0.19 22.18 -17.83
C LEU A 12 -1.19 22.40 -18.98
N LYS A 13 -0.86 21.91 -20.16
CA LYS A 13 -1.84 21.74 -21.24
C LYS A 13 -2.88 20.75 -20.71
N GLN A 14 -4.05 21.30 -20.34
CA GLN A 14 -5.30 20.62 -20.02
C GLN A 14 -5.13 19.29 -19.25
N LEU A 15 -5.17 19.38 -17.93
CA LEU A 15 -5.34 18.21 -17.08
C LEU A 15 -6.65 17.51 -17.47
N PRO A 16 -6.61 16.22 -17.84
CA PRO A 16 -7.83 15.43 -17.93
C PRO A 16 -8.51 15.42 -16.56
N GLN A 17 -9.82 15.23 -16.51
CA GLN A 17 -10.68 15.33 -15.32
C GLN A 17 -10.34 14.39 -14.14
N ARG A 18 -9.20 13.72 -14.18
CA ARG A 18 -8.63 12.91 -13.10
C ARG A 18 -7.15 13.27 -12.98
N TYR A 19 -6.76 13.74 -11.81
CA TYR A 19 -5.36 13.98 -11.44
C TYR A 19 -4.62 12.64 -11.28
N GLN A 20 -4.32 11.96 -12.39
CA GLN A 20 -3.51 10.74 -12.38
C GLN A 20 -2.04 11.11 -12.50
N ALA A 21 -1.24 10.69 -11.54
CA ALA A 21 0.21 10.71 -11.63
C ALA A 21 0.68 9.35 -12.15
N GLN A 22 1.42 9.35 -13.25
CA GLN A 22 2.21 8.19 -13.67
C GLN A 22 3.59 8.27 -13.02
N SER A 23 4.14 7.13 -12.64
CA SER A 23 5.52 7.05 -12.13
C SER A 23 6.47 7.74 -13.11
N ILE A 24 7.41 8.54 -12.56
CA ILE A 24 8.37 9.35 -13.32
C ILE A 24 7.73 10.55 -14.06
N ALA A 25 6.40 10.73 -14.07
CA ALA A 25 5.78 11.92 -14.65
C ALA A 25 6.22 13.20 -13.89
N PRO A 26 6.50 14.30 -14.63
CA PRO A 26 6.88 15.56 -14.00
C PRO A 26 5.68 16.13 -13.24
N LEU A 27 5.88 16.47 -11.97
CA LEU A 27 4.87 17.10 -11.11
C LEU A 27 5.02 18.63 -11.10
N LEU A 28 6.24 19.10 -10.89
CA LEU A 28 6.54 20.52 -10.80
C LEU A 28 8.03 20.78 -11.01
N ASP A 29 8.35 22.01 -11.41
CA ASP A 29 9.72 22.50 -11.47
C ASP A 29 10.03 23.38 -10.25
N LEU A 30 11.16 23.11 -9.64
CA LEU A 30 11.68 23.84 -8.49
C LEU A 30 12.93 24.63 -8.87
N THR A 31 13.08 25.80 -8.30
CA THR A 31 14.37 26.50 -8.24
C THR A 31 14.89 26.43 -6.81
N ILE A 32 16.06 25.85 -6.62
CA ILE A 32 16.69 25.68 -5.31
C ILE A 32 17.94 26.56 -5.27
N PRO A 33 17.87 27.75 -4.62
CA PRO A 33 18.96 28.71 -4.62
C PRO A 33 20.29 28.13 -4.14
N ASP A 34 20.27 27.34 -3.06
CA ASP A 34 21.48 26.72 -2.50
C ASP A 34 22.20 25.80 -3.50
N TRP A 35 21.43 25.10 -4.34
CA TRP A 35 22.00 24.25 -5.40
C TRP A 35 22.59 25.08 -6.52
N VAL A 36 21.94 26.19 -6.88
CA VAL A 36 22.45 27.11 -7.92
C VAL A 36 23.75 27.75 -7.48
N GLU A 37 23.84 28.20 -6.21
CA GLU A 37 25.02 28.77 -5.61
C GLU A 37 26.18 27.75 -5.58
N ALA A 38 25.97 26.55 -5.09
CA ALA A 38 26.98 25.50 -5.03
C ALA A 38 27.47 25.06 -6.43
N GLN A 39 26.59 25.02 -7.43
CA GLN A 39 26.99 24.76 -8.82
C GLN A 39 27.88 25.88 -9.38
N SER A 40 27.53 27.14 -9.07
CA SER A 40 28.34 28.28 -9.51
C SER A 40 29.76 28.24 -8.90
N GLU A 41 29.84 27.93 -7.61
CA GLU A 41 31.13 27.76 -6.91
C GLU A 41 31.93 26.59 -7.48
N TYR A 42 31.31 25.47 -7.80
CA TYR A 42 31.94 24.32 -8.44
C TYR A 42 32.57 24.70 -9.79
N LEU A 43 31.82 25.40 -10.64
CA LEU A 43 32.31 25.80 -11.97
C LEU A 43 33.43 26.83 -11.87
N LEU A 44 33.32 27.80 -10.96
CA LEU A 44 34.36 28.79 -10.71
C LEU A 44 35.67 28.13 -10.28
N LEU A 45 35.64 27.18 -9.34
CA LEU A 45 36.84 26.44 -8.91
C LEU A 45 37.45 25.64 -10.05
N ARG A 46 36.67 25.10 -10.94
CA ARG A 46 37.16 24.38 -12.12
C ARG A 46 37.85 25.32 -13.11
N GLU A 47 37.34 26.51 -13.34
CA GLU A 47 37.92 27.51 -14.22
C GLU A 47 39.23 28.13 -13.64
N THR A 48 39.26 28.32 -12.32
CA THR A 48 40.42 28.95 -11.64
C THR A 48 41.49 27.97 -11.21
N GLY A 49 41.38 26.68 -11.56
CA GLY A 49 42.36 25.65 -11.24
C GLY A 49 42.33 25.17 -9.80
N GLY A 50 41.16 25.15 -9.20
CA GLY A 50 40.93 24.59 -7.85
C GLY A 50 41.35 23.13 -7.75
N THR A 51 41.72 22.68 -6.54
CA THR A 51 42.18 21.32 -6.29
C THR A 51 41.03 20.31 -6.43
N ALA A 52 41.38 19.06 -6.75
CA ALA A 52 40.39 17.97 -6.82
C ALA A 52 39.59 17.81 -5.50
N THR A 53 40.25 17.99 -4.36
CA THR A 53 39.59 17.91 -3.04
C THR A 53 38.56 19.02 -2.83
N GLN A 54 38.85 20.23 -3.31
CA GLN A 54 37.89 21.34 -3.20
C GLN A 54 36.64 21.11 -4.06
N THR A 55 36.82 20.69 -5.31
CA THR A 55 35.73 20.42 -6.22
C THR A 55 34.89 19.24 -5.74
N GLU A 56 35.50 18.16 -5.21
CA GLU A 56 34.76 17.01 -4.63
C GLU A 56 33.99 17.43 -3.38
N GLY A 57 34.53 18.29 -2.53
CA GLY A 57 33.84 18.82 -1.37
C GLY A 57 32.54 19.55 -1.73
N ILE A 58 32.51 20.29 -2.85
CA ILE A 58 31.29 20.95 -3.31
C ILE A 58 30.27 19.93 -3.86
N LEU A 59 30.75 18.92 -4.62
CA LEU A 59 29.88 17.87 -5.13
C LEU A 59 29.24 17.09 -3.97
N GLU A 60 29.99 16.81 -2.91
CA GLU A 60 29.47 16.18 -1.70
C GLU A 60 28.43 17.07 -0.99
N ARG A 61 28.68 18.37 -0.93
CA ARG A 61 27.69 19.32 -0.39
C ARG A 61 26.38 19.31 -1.20
N LEU A 62 26.46 19.21 -2.53
CA LEU A 62 25.27 19.07 -3.40
C LEU A 62 24.54 17.76 -3.14
N ARG A 63 25.26 16.62 -2.94
CA ARG A 63 24.66 15.33 -2.57
C ARG A 63 23.92 15.41 -1.23
N LEU A 64 24.59 15.95 -0.20
CA LEU A 64 24.03 16.14 1.13
C LEU A 64 22.83 17.11 1.13
N ALA A 65 22.84 18.10 0.24
CA ALA A 65 21.70 18.99 0.03
C ALA A 65 20.53 18.32 -0.73
N GLY A 66 20.71 17.06 -1.17
CA GLY A 66 19.66 16.27 -1.83
C GLY A 66 19.58 16.44 -3.35
N MET A 67 20.61 17.00 -4.01
CA MET A 67 20.65 17.06 -5.48
C MET A 67 20.78 15.64 -6.07
N PRO A 68 19.91 15.24 -7.01
CA PRO A 68 19.97 13.91 -7.63
C PRO A 68 21.31 13.67 -8.35
N GLU A 69 21.85 12.47 -8.23
CA GLU A 69 23.14 12.10 -8.84
C GLU A 69 23.13 12.26 -10.38
N ALA A 70 21.97 12.09 -11.02
CA ALA A 70 21.83 12.34 -12.46
C ALA A 70 22.07 13.81 -12.83
N ASP A 71 21.62 14.75 -11.98
CA ASP A 71 21.78 16.17 -12.20
C ASP A 71 23.21 16.62 -11.87
N ILE A 72 23.85 16.01 -10.86
CA ILE A 72 25.28 16.19 -10.58
C ILE A 72 26.13 15.73 -11.77
N ARG A 73 25.87 14.55 -12.33
CA ARG A 73 26.57 14.08 -13.52
C ARG A 73 26.36 15.00 -14.73
N ARG A 74 25.15 15.54 -14.89
CA ARG A 74 24.86 16.50 -15.95
C ARG A 74 25.63 17.80 -15.76
N LEU A 75 25.74 18.33 -14.54
CA LEU A 75 26.55 19.49 -14.22
C LEU A 75 28.04 19.26 -14.61
N ILE A 76 28.58 18.11 -14.21
CA ILE A 76 29.98 17.74 -14.52
C ILE A 76 30.24 17.66 -16.04
N ALA A 77 29.28 17.02 -16.76
CA ALA A 77 29.41 16.78 -18.20
C ALA A 77 29.20 18.07 -19.03
N THR A 78 28.18 18.86 -18.69
CA THR A 78 27.79 20.04 -19.48
C THR A 78 28.50 21.33 -19.05
N GLN A 79 28.99 21.37 -17.81
CA GLN A 79 29.55 22.56 -17.18
C GLN A 79 28.61 23.78 -17.23
N LYS A 80 27.30 23.50 -17.11
CA LYS A 80 26.25 24.52 -17.12
C LYS A 80 25.44 24.44 -15.86
N ILE A 81 25.18 25.61 -15.27
CA ILE A 81 24.30 25.72 -14.09
C ILE A 81 22.89 25.31 -14.48
N GLN A 82 22.33 24.41 -13.68
CA GLN A 82 20.93 24.01 -13.77
C GLN A 82 20.12 24.80 -12.74
N THR A 83 19.20 25.62 -13.21
CA THR A 83 18.36 26.46 -12.33
C THR A 83 16.98 25.86 -12.06
N ARG A 84 16.58 24.87 -12.86
CA ARG A 84 15.28 24.20 -12.74
C ARG A 84 15.48 22.74 -12.48
N PHE A 85 14.79 22.22 -11.46
CA PHE A 85 14.81 20.84 -11.06
C PHE A 85 13.39 20.31 -11.08
N THR A 86 13.16 19.31 -11.91
CA THR A 86 11.83 18.71 -12.05
C THR A 86 11.62 17.64 -10.99
N LEU A 87 10.69 17.88 -10.08
CA LEU A 87 10.21 16.86 -9.16
C LEU A 87 9.26 15.91 -9.91
N LYS A 88 9.55 14.62 -9.82
CA LYS A 88 8.78 13.57 -10.50
C LYS A 88 7.91 12.80 -9.51
N ALA A 89 6.81 12.22 -10.00
CA ALA A 89 5.99 11.31 -9.21
C ALA A 89 6.77 10.04 -8.86
N PRO A 90 6.82 9.64 -7.58
CA PRO A 90 7.53 8.42 -7.16
C PRO A 90 6.76 7.14 -7.47
N ILE A 91 5.44 7.20 -7.61
CA ILE A 91 4.52 6.08 -7.84
C ILE A 91 3.43 6.45 -8.82
N ASP A 92 2.82 5.44 -9.42
CA ASP A 92 1.55 5.60 -10.14
C ASP A 92 0.41 5.79 -9.14
N GLY A 93 -0.56 6.65 -9.46
CA GLY A 93 -1.68 6.88 -8.56
C GLY A 93 -2.45 8.15 -8.85
N VAL A 94 -3.32 8.50 -7.92
CA VAL A 94 -4.16 9.71 -7.98
C VAL A 94 -3.58 10.76 -7.04
N ILE A 95 -3.42 11.98 -7.55
CA ILE A 95 -3.01 13.13 -6.73
C ILE A 95 -4.22 13.54 -5.88
N THR A 96 -4.12 13.40 -4.58
CA THR A 96 -5.21 13.71 -3.63
C THR A 96 -5.10 15.10 -3.03
N ALA A 97 -3.90 15.68 -3.04
CA ALA A 97 -3.67 17.07 -2.63
C ALA A 97 -2.50 17.67 -3.42
N PHE A 98 -2.70 18.86 -3.94
CA PHE A 98 -1.70 19.64 -4.65
C PHE A 98 -2.06 21.14 -4.56
N ASP A 99 -1.56 21.81 -3.53
CA ASP A 99 -1.96 23.18 -3.19
C ASP A 99 -0.95 24.24 -3.66
N LEU A 100 -0.06 23.87 -4.59
CA LEU A 100 0.99 24.74 -5.06
C LEU A 100 0.55 25.57 -6.27
N ARG A 101 1.06 26.80 -6.32
CA ARG A 101 0.90 27.72 -7.44
C ARG A 101 2.26 28.17 -7.96
N ALA A 102 2.31 28.51 -9.23
CA ALA A 102 3.52 29.07 -9.83
C ALA A 102 3.98 30.33 -9.06
N GLY A 103 5.27 30.39 -8.77
CA GLY A 103 5.87 31.51 -8.03
C GLY A 103 5.78 31.43 -6.52
N MET A 104 5.16 30.40 -5.94
CA MET A 104 5.17 30.19 -4.48
C MET A 104 6.55 29.83 -3.98
N ASN A 105 6.87 30.34 -2.78
CA ASN A 105 8.02 29.88 -2.03
C ASN A 105 7.63 28.70 -1.15
N ILE A 106 8.40 27.62 -1.21
CA ILE A 106 8.16 26.37 -0.49
C ILE A 106 9.28 26.18 0.53
N ALA A 107 8.94 25.93 1.79
CA ALA A 107 9.93 25.54 2.80
C ALA A 107 10.36 24.08 2.57
N LYS A 108 11.60 23.75 2.96
CA LYS A 108 12.22 22.44 2.72
C LYS A 108 11.36 21.24 3.21
N ASP A 109 10.63 21.43 4.31
CA ASP A 109 9.86 20.36 4.95
C ASP A 109 8.36 20.36 4.58
N ASN A 110 7.95 21.19 3.62
CA ASN A 110 6.55 21.26 3.22
C ASN A 110 6.19 20.09 2.29
N VAL A 111 5.04 19.50 2.53
CA VAL A 111 4.43 18.51 1.63
C VAL A 111 3.97 19.23 0.36
N VAL A 112 4.53 18.87 -0.78
CA VAL A 112 4.22 19.50 -2.07
C VAL A 112 3.07 18.83 -2.81
N ALA A 113 2.92 17.52 -2.64
CA ALA A 113 1.83 16.73 -3.24
C ALA A 113 1.55 15.50 -2.38
N LYS A 114 0.31 15.03 -2.39
CA LYS A 114 -0.06 13.71 -1.85
C LYS A 114 -0.55 12.85 -3.01
N ILE A 115 0.11 11.70 -3.19
CA ILE A 115 -0.24 10.74 -4.24
C ILE A 115 -0.72 9.48 -3.56
N GLN A 116 -1.92 9.03 -3.91
CA GLN A 116 -2.52 7.79 -3.45
C GLN A 116 -2.33 6.73 -4.53
N GLY A 117 -1.51 5.71 -4.25
CA GLY A 117 -1.42 4.52 -5.10
C GLY A 117 -2.76 3.79 -5.14
N MET A 118 -3.14 3.29 -6.31
CA MET A 118 -4.41 2.62 -6.52
C MET A 118 -4.27 1.13 -6.84
N ASP A 119 -3.08 0.65 -7.19
CA ASP A 119 -2.76 -0.75 -7.44
C ASP A 119 -1.38 -1.10 -6.89
N PRO A 120 -1.26 -2.12 -6.03
CA PRO A 120 -2.36 -2.88 -5.40
C PRO A 120 -3.08 -2.08 -4.30
N VAL A 121 -4.28 -2.51 -3.92
CA VAL A 121 -5.00 -2.01 -2.76
C VAL A 121 -4.93 -2.98 -1.60
N TRP A 122 -4.98 -2.46 -0.38
CA TRP A 122 -5.05 -3.28 0.82
C TRP A 122 -6.48 -3.35 1.34
N VAL A 123 -6.94 -4.56 1.57
CA VAL A 123 -8.19 -4.84 2.27
C VAL A 123 -7.85 -5.33 3.66
N THR A 124 -8.44 -4.73 4.69
CA THR A 124 -8.26 -5.12 6.08
C THR A 124 -9.55 -5.72 6.60
N ALA A 125 -9.50 -6.94 7.11
CA ALA A 125 -10.61 -7.63 7.74
C ALA A 125 -10.31 -7.88 9.22
N ALA A 126 -11.30 -7.63 10.09
CA ALA A 126 -11.22 -7.94 11.50
C ALA A 126 -11.67 -9.39 11.74
N ILE A 127 -10.77 -10.24 12.20
CA ILE A 127 -11.03 -11.66 12.50
C ILE A 127 -11.16 -11.82 14.01
N PRO A 128 -12.30 -12.31 14.53
CA PRO A 128 -12.45 -12.62 15.94
C PRO A 128 -11.35 -13.58 16.44
N GLU A 129 -10.80 -13.32 17.62
CA GLU A 129 -9.77 -14.14 18.24
C GLU A 129 -10.18 -15.63 18.35
N SER A 130 -11.47 -15.87 18.62
CA SER A 130 -12.05 -17.22 18.76
C SER A 130 -11.93 -18.08 17.50
N ILE A 131 -11.86 -17.48 16.31
CA ILE A 131 -11.75 -18.18 15.03
C ILE A 131 -10.41 -17.93 14.32
N ALA A 132 -9.52 -17.11 14.89
CA ALA A 132 -8.26 -16.76 14.27
C ALA A 132 -7.35 -17.99 14.04
N TRP A 133 -7.48 -19.03 14.87
CA TRP A 133 -6.76 -20.29 14.72
C TRP A 133 -7.14 -21.07 13.44
N LEU A 134 -8.28 -20.77 12.82
CA LEU A 134 -8.67 -21.33 11.53
C LEU A 134 -7.88 -20.73 10.36
N VAL A 135 -7.30 -19.55 10.56
CA VAL A 135 -6.50 -18.87 9.53
C VAL A 135 -5.10 -19.50 9.52
N LYS A 136 -4.88 -20.42 8.60
CA LYS A 136 -3.62 -21.13 8.40
C LYS A 136 -3.02 -20.79 7.04
N ASP A 137 -1.77 -21.12 6.81
CA ASP A 137 -1.08 -20.86 5.53
C ASP A 137 -1.80 -21.42 4.29
N ALA A 138 -2.51 -22.53 4.45
CA ALA A 138 -3.32 -23.15 3.39
C ALA A 138 -4.75 -22.58 3.27
N SER A 139 -5.10 -21.55 4.04
CA SER A 139 -6.44 -20.96 3.99
C SER A 139 -6.68 -20.28 2.65
N GLN A 140 -7.84 -20.54 2.05
CA GLN A 140 -8.29 -19.88 0.84
C GLN A 140 -9.28 -18.79 1.19
N PHE A 141 -9.06 -17.62 0.64
CA PHE A 141 -9.94 -16.47 0.83
C PHE A 141 -10.64 -16.14 -0.47
N THR A 142 -11.94 -15.91 -0.37
CA THR A 142 -12.73 -15.36 -1.46
C THR A 142 -13.16 -13.95 -1.08
N LEU A 143 -12.81 -12.97 -1.89
CA LEU A 143 -13.09 -11.56 -1.65
C LEU A 143 -14.04 -11.03 -2.72
N THR A 144 -15.14 -10.43 -2.29
CA THR A 144 -16.10 -9.79 -3.16
C THR A 144 -16.43 -8.39 -2.65
N VAL A 145 -16.85 -7.50 -3.54
CA VAL A 145 -17.29 -6.14 -3.17
C VAL A 145 -18.75 -5.93 -3.60
N PRO A 146 -19.58 -5.23 -2.80
CA PRO A 146 -20.98 -4.97 -3.15
C PRO A 146 -21.15 -4.26 -4.50
N ALA A 147 -20.18 -3.44 -4.89
CA ALA A 147 -20.20 -2.74 -6.17
C ALA A 147 -20.03 -3.66 -7.38
N ARG A 148 -19.53 -4.89 -7.20
CA ARG A 148 -19.30 -5.91 -8.23
C ARG A 148 -19.52 -7.31 -7.64
N PRO A 149 -20.74 -7.70 -7.35
CA PRO A 149 -21.04 -8.97 -6.67
C PRO A 149 -20.64 -10.20 -7.51
N ASP A 150 -20.64 -10.06 -8.84
CA ASP A 150 -20.32 -11.15 -9.76
C ASP A 150 -18.81 -11.35 -9.99
N LYS A 151 -17.97 -10.45 -9.45
CA LYS A 151 -16.52 -10.51 -9.64
C LYS A 151 -15.80 -10.86 -8.33
N THR A 152 -15.17 -12.02 -8.31
CA THR A 152 -14.20 -12.39 -7.26
C THR A 152 -12.90 -11.63 -7.51
N LEU A 153 -12.35 -11.04 -6.46
CA LEU A 153 -11.11 -10.29 -6.52
C LEU A 153 -9.90 -11.20 -6.32
N THR A 154 -8.86 -10.98 -7.09
CA THR A 154 -7.59 -11.72 -6.98
C THR A 154 -6.78 -11.19 -5.81
N ILE A 155 -6.46 -12.07 -4.88
CA ILE A 155 -5.61 -11.79 -3.72
C ILE A 155 -4.19 -12.20 -4.07
N ARG A 156 -3.24 -11.25 -4.06
CA ARG A 156 -1.81 -11.51 -4.29
C ARG A 156 -1.15 -12.13 -3.06
N LYS A 157 -1.45 -11.56 -1.92
CA LYS A 157 -0.84 -11.93 -0.64
C LYS A 157 -1.77 -11.60 0.50
N TRP A 158 -1.65 -12.34 1.59
CA TRP A 158 -2.32 -12.01 2.83
C TRP A 158 -1.37 -12.17 4.02
N THR A 159 -1.67 -11.48 5.11
CA THR A 159 -0.89 -11.52 6.34
C THR A 159 -1.81 -11.27 7.52
N LEU A 160 -1.78 -12.16 8.50
CA LEU A 160 -2.43 -11.95 9.78
C LEU A 160 -1.49 -11.13 10.67
N LEU A 161 -1.91 -9.95 11.08
CA LEU A 161 -1.10 -9.09 11.93
C LEU A 161 -1.06 -9.65 13.36
N PRO A 162 0.09 -9.61 14.06
CA PRO A 162 0.28 -10.30 15.34
C PRO A 162 -0.41 -9.60 16.53
N GLY A 163 -1.00 -8.42 16.33
CA GLY A 163 -1.65 -7.65 17.40
C GLY A 163 -3.14 -7.96 17.49
N VAL A 164 -3.65 -8.17 18.72
CA VAL A 164 -5.07 -8.24 19.03
C VAL A 164 -5.55 -6.85 19.45
N ASP A 165 -6.61 -6.36 18.83
CA ASP A 165 -7.30 -5.17 19.30
C ASP A 165 -8.04 -5.52 20.60
N ALA A 166 -7.62 -4.93 21.70
CA ALA A 166 -8.16 -5.24 23.03
C ALA A 166 -9.63 -4.82 23.21
N ALA A 167 -10.09 -3.81 22.47
CA ALA A 167 -11.45 -3.32 22.55
C ALA A 167 -12.43 -4.21 21.81
N THR A 168 -12.04 -4.70 20.63
CA THR A 168 -12.90 -5.51 19.76
C THR A 168 -12.63 -7.00 19.83
N ARG A 169 -11.54 -7.42 20.47
CA ARG A 169 -11.07 -8.81 20.53
C ARG A 169 -10.90 -9.43 19.15
N THR A 170 -10.32 -8.65 18.22
CA THR A 170 -10.08 -9.07 16.84
C THR A 170 -8.61 -8.96 16.46
N LEU A 171 -8.16 -9.85 15.57
CA LEU A 171 -6.90 -9.72 14.83
C LEU A 171 -7.18 -9.09 13.47
N GLN A 172 -6.22 -8.35 12.94
CA GLN A 172 -6.35 -7.77 11.61
C GLN A 172 -5.70 -8.68 10.57
N LEU A 173 -6.50 -9.14 9.62
CA LEU A 173 -6.06 -9.81 8.42
C LEU A 173 -5.93 -8.76 7.30
N ARG A 174 -4.72 -8.60 6.74
CA ARG A 174 -4.44 -7.73 5.62
C ARG A 174 -4.30 -8.54 4.35
N LEU A 175 -5.05 -8.17 3.33
CA LEU A 175 -4.99 -8.79 2.01
C LEU A 175 -4.53 -7.74 1.00
N GLU A 176 -3.60 -8.12 0.13
CA GLU A 176 -3.15 -7.33 -1.00
C GLU A 176 -3.90 -7.79 -2.24
N VAL A 177 -4.61 -6.88 -2.89
CA VAL A 177 -5.59 -7.18 -3.94
C VAL A 177 -5.27 -6.40 -5.20
N ASP A 178 -5.34 -7.06 -6.34
CA ASP A 178 -5.18 -6.44 -7.65
C ASP A 178 -6.28 -5.42 -7.93
N ASN A 179 -5.88 -4.25 -8.41
CA ASN A 179 -6.80 -3.17 -8.76
C ASN A 179 -6.36 -2.42 -10.02
N ALA A 180 -5.83 -3.14 -11.01
CA ALA A 180 -5.34 -2.56 -12.25
C ALA A 180 -6.41 -1.75 -13.02
N ASP A 181 -7.70 -2.08 -12.84
CA ASP A 181 -8.83 -1.33 -13.40
C ASP A 181 -9.27 -0.14 -12.52
N GLU A 182 -8.57 0.13 -11.42
CA GLU A 182 -8.83 1.20 -10.45
C GLU A 182 -10.29 1.25 -9.94
N ALA A 183 -10.99 0.13 -10.02
CA ALA A 183 -12.40 0.07 -9.63
C ALA A 183 -12.61 0.09 -8.12
N LEU A 184 -11.63 -0.41 -7.37
CA LEU A 184 -11.65 -0.37 -5.91
C LEU A 184 -11.14 0.97 -5.44
N LYS A 185 -11.89 1.60 -4.53
CA LYS A 185 -11.54 2.89 -3.94
C LYS A 185 -11.31 2.73 -2.44
N PRO A 186 -10.36 3.47 -1.85
CA PRO A 186 -10.22 3.53 -0.40
C PRO A 186 -11.56 3.88 0.27
N GLY A 187 -11.87 3.19 1.38
CA GLY A 187 -13.14 3.36 2.10
C GLY A 187 -14.31 2.50 1.60
N MET A 188 -14.13 1.72 0.53
CA MET A 188 -15.14 0.73 0.12
C MET A 188 -15.18 -0.45 1.09
N ASN A 189 -16.38 -0.99 1.30
CA ASN A 189 -16.57 -2.23 2.04
C ASN A 189 -16.35 -3.43 1.12
N ALA A 190 -15.84 -4.53 1.69
CA ALA A 190 -15.67 -5.81 1.02
C ALA A 190 -16.18 -6.95 1.90
N TRP A 191 -16.60 -8.03 1.26
CA TRP A 191 -16.98 -9.27 1.93
C TRP A 191 -15.85 -10.28 1.76
N LEU A 192 -15.32 -10.75 2.88
CA LEU A 192 -14.30 -11.77 2.93
C LEU A 192 -14.93 -13.08 3.40
N GLN A 193 -14.80 -14.12 2.58
CA GLN A 193 -15.17 -15.48 2.92
C GLN A 193 -13.89 -16.29 3.14
N LEU A 194 -13.78 -16.90 4.30
CA LEU A 194 -12.71 -17.85 4.63
C LEU A 194 -13.18 -19.26 4.26
N ASN A 195 -12.52 -19.89 3.32
CA ASN A 195 -12.74 -21.28 2.97
C ASN A 195 -11.71 -22.13 3.71
N THR A 196 -12.13 -22.81 4.75
CA THR A 196 -11.31 -23.79 5.46
C THR A 196 -11.53 -25.18 4.85
N ALA A 197 -10.47 -25.98 4.78
CA ALA A 197 -10.64 -27.39 4.46
C ALA A 197 -11.52 -28.02 5.57
N SER A 198 -12.71 -28.43 5.24
CA SER A 198 -13.57 -29.17 6.15
C SER A 198 -13.00 -30.58 6.29
N GLU A 199 -12.65 -30.97 7.50
CA GLU A 199 -12.48 -32.40 7.76
C GLU A 199 -13.83 -33.11 7.54
N PRO A 200 -13.83 -34.28 6.94
CA PRO A 200 -15.07 -35.00 6.73
C PRO A 200 -15.71 -35.30 8.11
N MET A 201 -16.82 -34.64 8.38
CA MET A 201 -17.57 -34.84 9.62
C MET A 201 -18.83 -35.64 9.31
N LEU A 202 -19.13 -36.59 10.17
CA LEU A 202 -20.38 -37.31 10.08
C LEU A 202 -21.52 -36.42 10.62
N LEU A 203 -22.42 -36.03 9.73
CA LEU A 203 -23.57 -35.21 10.11
C LEU A 203 -24.79 -36.10 10.41
N ILE A 204 -25.49 -35.79 11.49
CA ILE A 204 -26.75 -36.39 11.84
C ILE A 204 -27.84 -35.31 11.91
N PRO A 205 -29.07 -35.59 11.51
CA PRO A 205 -30.20 -34.67 11.74
C PRO A 205 -30.34 -34.43 13.25
N SER A 206 -30.59 -33.19 13.66
CA SER A 206 -30.80 -32.84 15.08
C SER A 206 -31.93 -33.61 15.71
N GLN A 207 -32.95 -34.01 14.93
CA GLN A 207 -34.08 -34.81 15.36
C GLN A 207 -33.73 -36.28 15.68
N ALA A 208 -32.58 -36.78 15.19
CA ALA A 208 -32.09 -38.12 15.47
C ALA A 208 -31.25 -38.20 16.75
N LEU A 209 -30.93 -37.06 17.35
CA LEU A 209 -30.18 -36.96 18.58
C LEU A 209 -31.12 -37.10 19.79
N ILE A 210 -30.85 -38.08 20.62
CA ILE A 210 -31.51 -38.25 21.93
C ILE A 210 -30.52 -37.73 22.98
N ASP A 211 -30.84 -36.57 23.55
CA ASP A 211 -30.07 -35.97 24.64
C ASP A 211 -30.82 -36.13 25.95
N THR A 212 -30.17 -36.79 26.91
CA THR A 212 -30.72 -37.03 28.25
C THR A 212 -30.16 -36.08 29.31
N GLY A 213 -29.34 -35.07 28.86
CA GLY A 213 -28.64 -34.14 29.74
C GLY A 213 -27.34 -34.70 30.32
N SER A 214 -27.21 -36.03 30.42
CA SER A 214 -25.98 -36.71 30.88
C SER A 214 -25.28 -37.48 29.75
N GLU A 215 -26.01 -37.89 28.73
CA GLU A 215 -25.50 -38.64 27.58
C GLU A 215 -26.26 -38.30 26.32
N GLN A 216 -25.50 -38.28 25.20
CA GLN A 216 -26.07 -38.10 23.86
C GLN A 216 -26.01 -39.44 23.11
N ARG A 217 -27.11 -39.82 22.49
CA ARG A 217 -27.23 -41.09 21.78
C ARG A 217 -27.98 -40.92 20.46
N VAL A 218 -27.69 -41.81 19.53
CA VAL A 218 -28.44 -41.99 18.28
C VAL A 218 -28.85 -43.43 18.15
N ILE A 219 -30.00 -43.69 17.52
CA ILE A 219 -30.43 -45.03 17.20
C ILE A 219 -29.99 -45.33 15.77
N THR A 220 -29.15 -46.35 15.61
CA THR A 220 -28.71 -46.85 14.29
C THR A 220 -29.40 -48.18 14.01
N VAL A 221 -29.54 -48.51 12.73
CA VAL A 221 -30.01 -49.82 12.28
C VAL A 221 -28.81 -50.67 11.92
N ASP A 222 -28.70 -51.87 12.48
CA ASP A 222 -27.62 -52.81 12.14
C ASP A 222 -27.92 -53.59 10.85
N ALA A 223 -27.01 -54.46 10.43
CA ALA A 223 -27.13 -55.27 9.23
C ALA A 223 -28.32 -56.24 9.26
N ASP A 224 -28.78 -56.58 10.45
CA ASP A 224 -29.95 -57.49 10.66
C ASP A 224 -31.28 -56.73 10.79
N GLY A 225 -31.28 -55.41 10.61
CA GLY A 225 -32.45 -54.54 10.72
C GLY A 225 -32.86 -54.21 12.15
N ARG A 226 -32.01 -54.44 13.15
CA ARG A 226 -32.30 -54.15 14.56
C ARG A 226 -31.90 -52.74 14.93
N PHE A 227 -32.66 -52.07 15.77
CA PHE A 227 -32.38 -50.78 16.33
C PHE A 227 -31.36 -50.88 17.47
N VAL A 228 -30.18 -50.24 17.29
CA VAL A 228 -29.10 -50.25 18.27
C VAL A 228 -28.79 -48.83 18.72
N PRO A 229 -28.91 -48.52 20.01
CA PRO A 229 -28.53 -47.22 20.53
C PRO A 229 -27.01 -47.10 20.58
N LYS A 230 -26.46 -46.04 19.98
CA LYS A 230 -25.01 -45.72 20.04
C LYS A 230 -24.83 -44.40 20.74
N ARG A 231 -23.89 -44.37 21.67
CA ARG A 231 -23.42 -43.12 22.29
C ARG A 231 -22.62 -42.31 21.27
N VAL A 232 -22.86 -41.02 21.23
CA VAL A 232 -22.19 -40.06 20.34
C VAL A 232 -21.81 -38.84 21.14
N ASP A 233 -20.70 -38.23 20.78
CA ASP A 233 -20.29 -36.91 21.26
C ASP A 233 -20.56 -35.93 20.12
N VAL A 234 -21.48 -35.00 20.32
CA VAL A 234 -21.89 -34.02 19.31
C VAL A 234 -21.31 -32.68 19.64
N PHE A 235 -20.56 -32.10 18.67
CA PHE A 235 -20.07 -30.74 18.73
C PHE A 235 -21.02 -29.86 17.91
N GLN A 236 -21.55 -28.81 18.52
CA GLN A 236 -22.40 -27.81 17.87
C GLN A 236 -21.56 -26.66 17.29
#